data_e03baec5937f2e10cf80a0818524a3f1
#
_entry.id   e03baec5937f2e10cf80a0818524a3f1
#
_cell.length_a   1.000
_cell.length_b   1.000
_cell.length_c   1.000
_cell.angle_alpha   90.00
_cell.angle_beta   90.00
_cell.angle_gamma   90.00
#
_symmetry.space_group_name_H-M   'P 1'
#
loop_
_entity.id
_entity.type
_entity.pdbx_description
1 polymer ?
#
loop_
_entity_poly.entity_id
_entity_poly.type
_entity_poly.pdbx_seq_one_letter_code
_entity_poly.pdbx_strand_id
1 'polypeptide(L)'
;MVLFSQNLVINSDFEAKSGCPTASGQFVLAEEWFSPNVGTPDYFNDCSPTLEYGTEFNSRGGQIPHSGHGYMGILCENLHKNQFFEYIETHLKEPLTKDQLYCVKLFVSLGDCDFALNELGAVFSETALKDLQVKKIILPFLPLSNGTPLEDTEKWICIKGVYKAKGGERYLTIGDFEKDDIFVRVRTNNNDPSFKSAYYFIDDVTVEPVDYESGCQYSP
;
A
#
# COMPACT_ATOMS: atom_id res chain seq x y z
N MET A 1 -31.91 -10.08 -3.70
CA MET A 1 -30.86 -9.97 -4.72
C MET A 1 -29.62 -9.53 -3.98
N VAL A 2 -28.68 -10.42 -3.73
CA VAL A 2 -27.41 -10.03 -3.09
C VAL A 2 -26.62 -9.32 -4.19
N LEU A 3 -26.56 -8.00 -4.12
CA LEU A 3 -25.60 -7.22 -4.91
C LEU A 3 -24.23 -7.60 -4.34
N PHE A 4 -23.46 -8.38 -5.08
CA PHE A 4 -22.04 -8.50 -4.78
C PHE A 4 -21.46 -7.09 -4.91
N SER A 5 -20.97 -6.57 -3.80
CA SER A 5 -20.24 -5.31 -3.78
C SER A 5 -19.04 -5.45 -4.71
N GLN A 6 -18.96 -4.60 -5.73
CA GLN A 6 -17.86 -4.65 -6.68
C GLN A 6 -16.70 -3.84 -6.13
N ASN A 7 -15.51 -4.45 -6.07
CA ASN A 7 -14.29 -3.72 -5.77
C ASN A 7 -14.06 -2.60 -6.80
N LEU A 8 -13.94 -1.37 -6.33
CA LEU A 8 -13.74 -0.18 -7.17
C LEU A 8 -12.27 0.04 -7.58
N VAL A 9 -11.33 -0.67 -6.98
CA VAL A 9 -9.90 -0.58 -7.35
C VAL A 9 -9.66 -1.33 -8.65
N ILE A 10 -8.98 -0.68 -9.60
CA ILE A 10 -8.54 -1.30 -10.85
C ILE A 10 -7.20 -1.98 -10.57
N ASN A 11 -6.98 -3.17 -11.15
CA ASN A 11 -5.75 -3.95 -10.94
C ASN A 11 -5.40 -4.07 -9.45
N SER A 12 -6.39 -4.50 -8.67
CA SER A 12 -6.35 -4.51 -7.19
C SER A 12 -5.34 -5.49 -6.60
N ASP A 13 -4.96 -6.50 -7.37
CA ASP A 13 -4.04 -7.60 -7.07
C ASP A 13 -2.71 -7.49 -7.82
N PHE A 14 -2.47 -6.37 -8.52
CA PHE A 14 -1.26 -6.06 -9.30
C PHE A 14 -0.90 -7.07 -10.39
N GLU A 15 -1.88 -7.87 -10.88
CA GLU A 15 -1.65 -8.91 -11.88
C GLU A 15 -1.63 -8.40 -13.32
N ALA A 16 -2.37 -7.30 -13.60
CA ALA A 16 -2.28 -6.64 -14.90
C ALA A 16 -0.96 -5.88 -14.98
N LYS A 17 -0.08 -6.31 -15.89
CA LYS A 17 1.28 -5.77 -16.03
C LYS A 17 1.71 -5.63 -17.47
N SER A 18 2.52 -4.62 -17.74
CA SER A 18 3.14 -4.36 -19.05
C SER A 18 4.48 -5.06 -19.24
N GLY A 19 5.03 -5.68 -18.20
CA GLY A 19 6.29 -6.41 -18.25
C GLY A 19 6.71 -6.99 -16.91
N CYS A 20 7.81 -7.75 -16.91
CA CYS A 20 8.42 -8.30 -15.71
C CYS A 20 9.45 -7.32 -15.13
N PRO A 21 9.47 -7.08 -13.80
CA PRO A 21 10.40 -6.15 -13.20
C PRO A 21 11.86 -6.65 -13.28
N THR A 22 12.78 -5.73 -13.53
CA THR A 22 14.23 -5.99 -13.67
C THR A 22 15.09 -4.98 -12.90
N ALA A 23 14.46 -3.97 -12.32
CA ALA A 23 15.12 -2.91 -11.54
C ALA A 23 14.17 -2.35 -10.47
N SER A 24 14.72 -1.69 -9.44
CA SER A 24 13.92 -0.94 -8.47
C SER A 24 13.19 0.22 -9.13
N GLY A 25 12.10 0.67 -8.51
CA GLY A 25 11.33 1.81 -8.99
C GLY A 25 10.48 1.53 -10.22
N GLN A 26 10.30 0.27 -10.62
CA GLN A 26 9.51 -0.10 -11.80
C GLN A 26 8.00 -0.32 -11.50
N PHE A 27 7.45 0.39 -10.52
CA PHE A 27 6.03 0.34 -10.16
C PHE A 27 5.09 0.55 -11.36
N VAL A 28 5.49 1.33 -12.34
CA VAL A 28 4.70 1.61 -13.56
C VAL A 28 4.43 0.37 -14.41
N LEU A 29 5.12 -0.74 -14.17
CA LEU A 29 4.84 -2.01 -14.82
C LEU A 29 3.54 -2.65 -14.32
N ALA A 30 3.12 -2.37 -13.09
CA ALA A 30 1.78 -2.70 -12.61
C ALA A 30 0.81 -1.67 -13.21
N GLU A 31 0.04 -2.10 -14.22
CA GLU A 31 -0.87 -1.22 -14.95
C GLU A 31 -1.87 -0.54 -14.01
N GLU A 32 -2.26 0.69 -14.31
CA GLU A 32 -3.22 1.52 -13.56
C GLU A 32 -2.71 2.05 -12.21
N TRP A 33 -1.46 1.74 -11.83
CA TRP A 33 -0.84 2.28 -10.63
C TRP A 33 0.27 3.28 -10.96
N PHE A 34 0.34 4.36 -10.20
CA PHE A 34 1.33 5.43 -10.37
C PHE A 34 1.76 6.00 -9.01
N SER A 35 2.80 6.82 -9.00
CA SER A 35 3.26 7.52 -7.81
C SER A 35 2.78 8.97 -7.82
N PRO A 36 2.15 9.47 -6.75
CA PRO A 36 1.72 10.87 -6.65
C PRO A 36 2.88 11.84 -6.40
N ASN A 37 4.05 11.31 -6.03
CA ASN A 37 5.26 12.09 -5.78
C ASN A 37 6.43 11.59 -6.64
N VAL A 38 7.63 12.12 -6.42
CA VAL A 38 8.84 11.65 -7.12
C VAL A 38 9.47 10.40 -6.48
N GLY A 39 8.78 9.78 -5.53
CA GLY A 39 9.12 8.46 -5.01
C GLY A 39 9.01 7.38 -6.09
N THR A 40 9.74 6.31 -5.89
CA THR A 40 9.88 5.22 -6.86
C THR A 40 9.51 3.87 -6.21
N PRO A 41 8.21 3.63 -5.92
CA PRO A 41 7.75 2.35 -5.44
C PRO A 41 8.29 1.19 -6.27
N ASP A 42 8.41 0.03 -5.66
CA ASP A 42 8.90 -1.16 -6.33
C ASP A 42 7.73 -2.06 -6.75
N TYR A 43 7.86 -2.71 -7.92
CA TYR A 43 6.99 -3.80 -8.32
C TYR A 43 7.77 -5.11 -8.25
N PHE A 44 7.21 -6.11 -7.59
CA PHE A 44 7.75 -7.45 -7.49
C PHE A 44 6.82 -8.44 -8.18
N ASN A 45 7.38 -9.36 -8.95
CA ASN A 45 6.59 -10.39 -9.64
C ASN A 45 7.46 -11.62 -9.88
N ASP A 46 6.87 -12.81 -9.78
CA ASP A 46 7.56 -14.08 -9.97
C ASP A 46 8.11 -14.29 -11.39
N CYS A 47 7.61 -13.52 -12.36
CA CYS A 47 8.16 -13.50 -13.72
C CYS A 47 9.48 -12.74 -13.84
N SER A 48 9.99 -12.10 -12.77
CA SER A 48 11.28 -11.39 -12.83
C SER A 48 12.41 -12.33 -13.23
N PRO A 49 13.26 -11.92 -14.18
CA PRO A 49 14.43 -12.71 -14.56
C PRO A 49 15.55 -12.67 -13.51
N THR A 50 15.40 -11.81 -12.47
CA THR A 50 16.38 -11.65 -11.40
C THR A 50 15.72 -11.93 -10.03
N LEU A 51 16.49 -12.49 -9.10
CA LEU A 51 15.98 -12.73 -7.74
C LEU A 51 15.67 -11.42 -7.00
N GLU A 52 16.34 -10.32 -7.33
CA GLU A 52 16.21 -9.04 -6.63
C GLU A 52 14.80 -8.42 -6.72
N TYR A 53 14.04 -8.77 -7.77
CA TYR A 53 12.69 -8.26 -8.02
C TYR A 53 11.65 -9.37 -8.16
N GLY A 54 12.03 -10.59 -7.79
CA GLY A 54 11.11 -11.72 -7.60
C GLY A 54 10.24 -11.53 -6.36
N THR A 55 9.36 -12.49 -6.12
CA THR A 55 8.44 -12.45 -4.97
C THR A 55 8.98 -13.19 -3.77
N GLU A 56 9.35 -14.45 -3.94
CA GLU A 56 9.81 -15.33 -2.84
C GLU A 56 11.10 -14.82 -2.18
N PHE A 57 12.02 -14.29 -3.00
CA PHE A 57 13.24 -13.60 -2.56
C PHE A 57 13.42 -12.32 -3.34
N ASN A 58 13.71 -11.22 -2.66
CA ASN A 58 14.02 -9.94 -3.31
C ASN A 58 14.95 -9.07 -2.45
N SER A 59 15.29 -7.91 -2.96
CA SER A 59 16.19 -6.95 -2.30
C SER A 59 15.63 -6.36 -0.98
N ARG A 60 14.37 -6.65 -0.64
CA ARG A 60 13.68 -6.18 0.57
C ARG A 60 13.24 -7.33 1.50
N GLY A 61 13.80 -8.54 1.31
CA GLY A 61 13.50 -9.73 2.11
C GLY A 61 12.63 -10.75 1.37
N GLY A 62 11.66 -10.30 0.62
CA GLY A 62 10.75 -11.17 -0.16
C GLY A 62 9.55 -11.66 0.64
N GLN A 63 8.47 -11.91 -0.09
CA GLN A 63 7.23 -12.46 0.43
C GLN A 63 6.53 -13.24 -0.69
N ILE A 64 5.91 -14.35 -0.39
CA ILE A 64 5.00 -15.01 -1.34
C ILE A 64 3.79 -14.09 -1.53
N PRO A 65 3.33 -13.79 -2.77
CA PRO A 65 2.15 -12.94 -3.00
C PRO A 65 0.96 -13.39 -2.15
N HIS A 66 0.15 -12.46 -1.67
CA HIS A 66 -1.09 -12.78 -0.98
C HIS A 66 -2.07 -13.47 -1.94
N SER A 67 -2.14 -12.94 -3.17
CA SER A 67 -2.78 -13.62 -4.29
C SER A 67 -1.96 -13.47 -5.57
N GLY A 68 -2.25 -14.28 -6.59
CA GLY A 68 -1.61 -14.17 -7.90
C GLY A 68 -0.10 -14.36 -7.90
N HIS A 69 0.61 -13.43 -8.58
CA HIS A 69 2.02 -13.55 -8.96
C HIS A 69 2.87 -12.33 -8.59
N GLY A 70 2.26 -11.22 -8.16
CA GLY A 70 2.98 -9.97 -7.92
C GLY A 70 2.39 -9.13 -6.80
N TYR A 71 3.14 -8.13 -6.36
CA TYR A 71 2.72 -7.14 -5.35
C TYR A 71 3.58 -5.88 -5.45
N MET A 72 3.12 -4.81 -4.80
CA MET A 72 3.86 -3.54 -4.73
C MET A 72 4.67 -3.45 -3.44
N GLY A 73 5.76 -2.65 -3.48
CA GLY A 73 6.54 -2.30 -2.31
C GLY A 73 6.70 -0.79 -2.18
N ILE A 74 6.54 -0.26 -0.97
CA ILE A 74 6.71 1.16 -0.66
C ILE A 74 7.60 1.39 0.56
N LEU A 75 8.43 2.41 0.47
CA LEU A 75 9.20 2.94 1.58
C LEU A 75 8.35 3.98 2.32
N CYS A 76 7.95 3.66 3.55
CA CYS A 76 7.08 4.51 4.36
C CYS A 76 7.85 5.45 5.27
N GLU A 77 9.08 5.10 5.65
CA GLU A 77 9.92 5.92 6.49
C GLU A 77 11.39 5.63 6.20
N ASN A 78 12.20 6.68 6.23
CA ASN A 78 13.64 6.59 6.23
C ASN A 78 14.21 7.57 7.26
N LEU A 79 14.65 7.06 8.40
CA LEU A 79 15.24 7.84 9.50
C LEU A 79 16.60 8.48 9.16
N HIS A 80 17.11 8.26 7.96
CA HIS A 80 18.27 8.97 7.45
C HIS A 80 17.90 10.36 6.91
N LYS A 81 18.90 11.25 6.83
CA LYS A 81 18.79 12.68 6.53
C LYS A 81 17.95 13.11 5.32
N ASN A 82 17.49 12.19 4.49
CA ASN A 82 16.79 12.49 3.25
C ASN A 82 15.31 12.11 3.26
N GLN A 83 14.68 11.93 4.41
CA GLN A 83 13.21 11.70 4.54
C GLN A 83 12.55 11.36 3.19
N PHE A 84 12.73 10.13 2.74
CA PHE A 84 12.23 9.66 1.45
C PHE A 84 10.98 8.82 1.70
N PHE A 85 9.85 9.23 1.15
CA PHE A 85 8.56 8.56 1.31
C PHE A 85 8.01 8.18 -0.06
N GLU A 86 7.44 6.98 -0.13
CA GLU A 86 6.80 6.46 -1.32
C GLU A 86 5.31 6.25 -1.08
N TYR A 87 4.55 6.45 -2.13
CA TYR A 87 3.11 6.28 -2.16
C TYR A 87 2.73 5.60 -3.46
N ILE A 88 1.66 4.82 -3.42
CA ILE A 88 1.02 4.29 -4.62
C ILE A 88 -0.37 4.91 -4.77
N GLU A 89 -0.72 5.27 -5.99
CA GLU A 89 -2.01 5.88 -6.31
C GLU A 89 -2.62 5.18 -7.51
N THR A 90 -3.95 5.01 -7.49
CA THR A 90 -4.72 4.52 -8.63
C THR A 90 -6.03 5.29 -8.75
N HIS A 91 -6.63 5.27 -9.95
CA HIS A 91 -7.98 5.78 -10.10
C HIS A 91 -9.01 4.66 -9.86
N LEU A 92 -10.18 5.05 -9.37
CA LEU A 92 -11.29 4.15 -9.11
C LEU A 92 -12.11 3.93 -10.39
N LYS A 93 -12.75 2.76 -10.52
CA LYS A 93 -13.64 2.42 -11.64
C LYS A 93 -14.76 3.42 -11.84
N GLU A 94 -15.25 4.01 -10.75
CA GLU A 94 -16.27 5.06 -10.73
C GLU A 94 -16.06 6.00 -9.54
N PRO A 95 -16.58 7.25 -9.58
CA PRO A 95 -16.48 8.16 -8.45
C PRO A 95 -17.26 7.66 -7.25
N LEU A 96 -16.76 7.93 -6.05
CA LEU A 96 -17.48 7.62 -4.82
C LEU A 96 -18.76 8.44 -4.70
N THR A 97 -19.80 7.79 -4.21
CA THR A 97 -21.11 8.42 -3.98
C THR A 97 -21.13 9.16 -2.64
N LYS A 98 -21.59 10.39 -2.65
CA LYS A 98 -21.69 11.21 -1.45
C LYS A 98 -22.46 10.49 -0.33
N ASP A 99 -21.93 10.61 0.89
CA ASP A 99 -22.46 10.04 2.13
C ASP A 99 -22.51 8.49 2.19
N GLN A 100 -22.13 7.79 1.12
CA GLN A 100 -21.96 6.35 1.11
C GLN A 100 -20.72 5.95 1.94
N LEU A 101 -20.84 4.87 2.71
CA LEU A 101 -19.72 4.24 3.40
C LEU A 101 -19.00 3.27 2.47
N TYR A 102 -17.68 3.27 2.53
CA TYR A 102 -16.82 2.35 1.79
C TYR A 102 -15.86 1.65 2.75
N CYS A 103 -15.82 0.34 2.67
CA CYS A 103 -14.78 -0.46 3.32
C CYS A 103 -13.52 -0.43 2.46
N VAL A 104 -12.43 0.03 3.02
CA VAL A 104 -11.09 -0.02 2.41
C VAL A 104 -10.33 -1.12 3.11
N LYS A 105 -9.80 -2.09 2.35
CA LYS A 105 -8.97 -3.19 2.86
C LYS A 105 -7.78 -3.39 1.95
N LEU A 106 -6.68 -3.77 2.53
CA LEU A 106 -5.50 -4.29 1.81
C LEU A 106 -4.70 -5.21 2.71
N PHE A 107 -3.81 -5.95 2.12
CA PHE A 107 -2.88 -6.81 2.83
C PHE A 107 -1.49 -6.20 2.79
N VAL A 108 -0.81 -6.24 3.94
CA VAL A 108 0.56 -5.74 4.08
C VAL A 108 1.46 -6.79 4.73
N SER A 109 2.72 -6.79 4.35
CA SER A 109 3.78 -7.54 5.02
C SER A 109 5.00 -6.64 5.16
N LEU A 110 5.67 -6.72 6.32
CA LEU A 110 6.86 -5.92 6.57
C LEU A 110 8.05 -6.50 5.80
N GLY A 111 8.75 -5.67 5.04
CA GLY A 111 10.03 -6.05 4.43
C GLY A 111 11.18 -6.07 5.44
N ASP A 112 12.38 -6.43 4.99
CA ASP A 112 13.60 -6.40 5.82
C ASP A 112 13.96 -4.96 6.21
N CYS A 113 13.50 -4.54 7.39
CA CYS A 113 13.73 -3.20 7.94
C CYS A 113 13.68 -3.22 9.47
N ASP A 114 14.15 -2.13 10.11
CA ASP A 114 14.29 -2.06 11.57
C ASP A 114 13.02 -1.57 12.29
N PHE A 115 12.07 -0.99 11.57
CA PHE A 115 10.91 -0.34 12.15
C PHE A 115 9.62 -0.80 11.50
N ALA A 116 8.56 -0.86 12.30
CA ALA A 116 7.19 -1.07 11.84
C ALA A 116 6.32 0.11 12.24
N LEU A 117 5.31 0.39 11.43
CA LEU A 117 4.25 1.36 11.71
C LEU A 117 3.07 0.66 12.41
N ASN A 118 2.22 1.46 13.06
CA ASN A 118 0.95 0.96 13.62
C ASN A 118 -0.17 0.94 12.58
N GLU A 119 -0.03 1.72 11.51
CA GLU A 119 -1.04 1.87 10.46
C GLU A 119 -0.41 2.39 9.17
N LEU A 120 -1.09 2.19 8.05
CA LEU A 120 -0.93 2.94 6.83
C LEU A 120 -2.14 3.84 6.61
N GLY A 121 -2.01 4.83 5.74
CA GLY A 121 -3.08 5.74 5.40
C GLY A 121 -3.67 5.49 4.02
N ALA A 122 -4.95 5.84 3.87
CA ALA A 122 -5.62 5.98 2.58
C ALA A 122 -6.16 7.42 2.42
N VAL A 123 -5.85 8.04 1.30
CA VAL A 123 -6.38 9.36 0.93
C VAL A 123 -7.25 9.21 -0.31
N PHE A 124 -8.46 9.73 -0.25
CA PHE A 124 -9.36 9.83 -1.40
C PHE A 124 -9.41 11.26 -1.93
N SER A 125 -9.33 11.43 -3.25
CA SER A 125 -9.32 12.73 -3.91
C SER A 125 -10.11 12.75 -5.22
N GLU A 126 -10.62 13.92 -5.62
CA GLU A 126 -11.31 14.09 -6.92
C GLU A 126 -10.34 14.10 -8.09
N THR A 127 -9.10 14.53 -7.85
CA THR A 127 -8.02 14.61 -8.85
C THR A 127 -6.78 13.90 -8.33
N ALA A 128 -5.96 13.38 -9.23
CA ALA A 128 -4.69 12.77 -8.87
C ALA A 128 -3.85 13.74 -8.03
N LEU A 129 -3.23 13.21 -6.97
CA LEU A 129 -2.26 13.98 -6.20
C LEU A 129 -1.01 14.21 -7.05
N LYS A 130 -0.41 15.39 -6.89
CA LYS A 130 0.84 15.75 -7.57
C LYS A 130 1.74 16.47 -6.59
N ASP A 131 2.71 15.76 -6.06
CA ASP A 131 3.77 16.34 -5.24
C ASP A 131 5.12 16.11 -5.94
N LEU A 132 5.86 17.19 -6.16
CA LEU A 132 7.19 17.15 -6.79
C LEU A 132 8.32 16.90 -5.78
N GLN A 133 7.99 16.50 -4.54
CA GLN A 133 8.95 16.24 -3.48
C GLN A 133 8.93 14.77 -3.08
N VAL A 134 10.02 14.28 -2.52
CA VAL A 134 10.11 12.95 -1.89
C VAL A 134 9.69 12.94 -0.42
N LYS A 135 9.32 14.11 0.12
CA LYS A 135 8.93 14.27 1.52
C LYS A 135 7.56 13.67 1.80
N LYS A 136 7.29 13.48 3.10
CA LYS A 136 5.98 13.04 3.58
C LYS A 136 4.87 13.98 3.12
N ILE A 137 3.84 13.42 2.52
CA ILE A 137 2.61 14.13 2.14
C ILE A 137 1.76 14.28 3.40
N ILE A 138 1.47 15.51 3.80
CA ILE A 138 0.66 15.80 4.99
C ILE A 138 -0.75 16.16 4.54
N LEU A 139 -1.65 15.21 4.60
CA LEU A 139 -3.07 15.37 4.28
C LEU A 139 -3.94 14.66 5.33
N PRO A 140 -5.20 15.08 5.51
CA PRO A 140 -6.17 14.26 6.23
C PRO A 140 -6.34 12.91 5.52
N PHE A 141 -6.21 11.84 6.25
CA PHE A 141 -6.25 10.47 5.71
C PHE A 141 -7.19 9.58 6.52
N LEU A 142 -7.57 8.46 5.93
CA LEU A 142 -8.23 7.34 6.62
C LEU A 142 -7.15 6.42 7.17
N PRO A 143 -7.04 6.23 8.49
CA PRO A 143 -6.12 5.23 9.04
C PRO A 143 -6.60 3.82 8.67
N LEU A 144 -5.67 3.00 8.18
CA LEU A 144 -5.86 1.58 7.89
C LEU A 144 -5.02 0.77 8.87
N SER A 145 -5.70 0.03 9.75
CA SER A 145 -5.07 -0.73 10.82
C SER A 145 -5.86 -2.01 11.11
N ASN A 146 -5.22 -2.95 11.80
CA ASN A 146 -5.87 -4.09 12.44
C ASN A 146 -5.86 -3.97 13.98
N GLY A 147 -5.35 -2.85 14.52
CA GLY A 147 -5.23 -2.57 15.95
C GLY A 147 -3.94 -3.08 16.59
N THR A 148 -3.00 -3.62 15.80
CA THR A 148 -1.67 -4.06 16.26
C THR A 148 -0.57 -3.48 15.37
N PRO A 149 0.69 -3.40 15.83
CA PRO A 149 1.81 -3.03 14.97
C PRO A 149 1.92 -3.93 13.74
N LEU A 150 2.27 -3.35 12.60
CA LEU A 150 2.37 -4.03 11.32
C LEU A 150 3.78 -4.64 11.16
N GLU A 151 4.14 -5.56 12.05
CA GLU A 151 5.53 -6.06 12.21
C GLU A 151 5.77 -7.47 11.66
N ASP A 152 4.76 -8.09 11.03
CA ASP A 152 4.90 -9.46 10.53
C ASP A 152 5.63 -9.46 9.18
N THR A 153 6.76 -10.16 9.13
CA THR A 153 7.60 -10.33 7.94
C THR A 153 7.34 -11.64 7.19
N GLU A 154 6.51 -12.53 7.76
CA GLU A 154 6.24 -13.85 7.18
C GLU A 154 4.80 -13.98 6.69
N LYS A 155 3.88 -13.22 7.30
CA LYS A 155 2.45 -13.31 7.00
C LYS A 155 1.90 -11.97 6.55
N TRP A 156 0.95 -12.05 5.64
CA TRP A 156 0.15 -10.91 5.26
C TRP A 156 -0.82 -10.51 6.38
N ILE A 157 -0.79 -9.25 6.74
CA ILE A 157 -1.70 -8.63 7.72
C ILE A 157 -2.79 -7.89 6.95
N CYS A 158 -4.05 -8.25 7.19
CA CYS A 158 -5.18 -7.47 6.68
C CYS A 158 -5.34 -6.19 7.51
N ILE A 159 -5.22 -5.04 6.87
CA ILE A 159 -5.55 -3.73 7.46
C ILE A 159 -6.75 -3.13 6.76
N LYS A 160 -7.55 -2.36 7.51
CA LYS A 160 -8.82 -1.84 7.01
C LYS A 160 -9.26 -0.56 7.70
N GLY A 161 -10.14 0.15 7.02
CA GLY A 161 -10.84 1.32 7.54
C GLY A 161 -12.16 1.55 6.82
N VAL A 162 -13.05 2.33 7.40
CA VAL A 162 -14.31 2.72 6.79
C VAL A 162 -14.27 4.21 6.43
N TYR A 163 -14.41 4.50 5.16
CA TYR A 163 -14.45 5.85 4.63
C TYR A 163 -15.88 6.28 4.35
N LYS A 164 -16.29 7.43 4.88
CA LYS A 164 -17.53 8.09 4.47
C LYS A 164 -17.23 9.08 3.35
N ALA A 165 -17.71 8.79 2.14
CA ALA A 165 -17.41 9.59 0.97
C ALA A 165 -18.01 10.99 1.03
N LYS A 166 -17.25 11.97 0.56
CA LYS A 166 -17.70 13.37 0.36
C LYS A 166 -18.47 13.51 -0.95
N GLY A 167 -18.21 12.57 -1.88
CA GLY A 167 -18.78 12.48 -3.22
C GLY A 167 -17.89 13.08 -4.28
N GLY A 168 -17.64 12.33 -5.34
CA GLY A 168 -16.82 12.76 -6.47
C GLY A 168 -15.37 12.32 -6.43
N GLU A 169 -14.92 11.67 -5.35
CA GLU A 169 -13.55 11.12 -5.26
C GLU A 169 -13.35 10.04 -6.32
N ARG A 170 -12.25 10.15 -7.05
CA ARG A 170 -11.89 9.27 -8.17
C ARG A 170 -10.55 8.57 -8.00
N TYR A 171 -9.76 8.98 -7.01
CA TYR A 171 -8.41 8.48 -6.78
C TYR A 171 -8.28 7.97 -5.36
N LEU A 172 -7.50 6.90 -5.21
CA LEU A 172 -7.07 6.33 -3.95
C LEU A 172 -5.54 6.40 -3.90
N THR A 173 -5.00 7.04 -2.87
CA THR A 173 -3.57 7.05 -2.57
C THR A 173 -3.31 6.31 -1.27
N ILE A 174 -2.32 5.43 -1.25
CA ILE A 174 -1.90 4.61 -0.10
C ILE A 174 -0.47 4.96 0.27
N GLY A 175 -0.19 5.08 1.56
CA GLY A 175 1.14 5.32 2.11
C GLY A 175 1.12 5.77 3.56
N ASP A 176 2.22 6.33 4.04
CA ASP A 176 2.32 6.90 5.38
C ASP A 176 2.04 8.42 5.34
N PHE A 177 0.92 8.83 5.95
CA PHE A 177 0.49 10.23 6.05
C PHE A 177 0.53 10.75 7.50
N GLU A 178 0.87 9.89 8.48
CA GLU A 178 0.88 10.28 9.88
C GLU A 178 1.95 11.32 10.14
N LYS A 179 1.59 12.41 10.84
CA LYS A 179 2.48 13.52 11.11
C LYS A 179 3.51 13.18 12.18
N ASP A 180 3.07 12.47 13.21
CA ASP A 180 3.87 12.12 14.36
C ASP A 180 4.20 10.62 14.30
N ASP A 181 5.33 10.29 13.72
CA ASP A 181 5.74 8.91 13.48
C ASP A 181 5.82 8.10 14.79
N ILE A 182 4.85 7.22 15.00
CA ILE A 182 4.87 6.25 16.10
C ILE A 182 5.46 4.94 15.54
N PHE A 183 6.76 4.74 15.79
CA PHE A 183 7.45 3.53 15.37
C PHE A 183 7.50 2.49 16.47
N VAL A 184 7.26 1.25 16.09
CA VAL A 184 7.66 0.10 16.90
C VAL A 184 8.98 -0.41 16.35
N ARG A 185 10.00 -0.47 17.20
CA ARG A 185 11.27 -1.07 16.81
C ARG A 185 11.11 -2.58 16.74
N VAL A 186 11.20 -3.12 15.54
CA VAL A 186 11.23 -4.55 15.29
C VAL A 186 12.69 -5.00 15.33
N ARG A 187 12.97 -6.09 16.02
CA ARG A 187 14.28 -6.73 15.96
C ARG A 187 14.35 -7.53 14.66
N THR A 188 14.78 -6.89 13.60
CA THR A 188 15.23 -7.64 12.44
C THR A 188 16.62 -8.19 12.71
N ASN A 189 16.98 -9.33 12.11
CA ASN A 189 18.33 -9.90 12.19
C ASN A 189 19.37 -9.05 11.44
N ASN A 190 18.96 -7.94 10.86
CA ASN A 190 19.80 -7.04 10.10
C ASN A 190 20.39 -5.97 11.04
N ASN A 191 21.64 -6.16 11.47
CA ASN A 191 22.38 -5.21 12.30
C ASN A 191 22.96 -4.04 11.50
N ASP A 192 22.58 -3.88 10.23
CA ASP A 192 23.08 -2.78 9.41
C ASP A 192 22.33 -1.49 9.74
N PRO A 193 23.00 -0.49 10.34
CA PRO A 193 22.37 0.79 10.68
C PRO A 193 21.91 1.60 9.46
N SER A 194 22.22 1.17 8.23
CA SER A 194 21.77 1.82 7.00
C SER A 194 20.30 1.52 6.64
N PHE A 195 19.69 0.49 7.25
CA PHE A 195 18.30 0.09 7.03
C PHE A 195 17.32 0.64 8.06
N LYS A 196 17.56 1.82 8.60
CA LYS A 196 16.61 2.51 9.50
C LYS A 196 15.41 3.03 8.72
N SER A 197 14.56 2.12 8.29
CA SER A 197 13.38 2.41 7.47
C SER A 197 12.22 1.48 7.83
N ALA A 198 11.00 1.87 7.46
CA ALA A 198 9.84 1.01 7.39
C ALA A 198 9.51 0.79 5.91
N TYR A 199 9.49 -0.44 5.48
CA TYR A 199 9.18 -0.83 4.10
C TYR A 199 8.07 -1.87 4.11
N TYR A 200 7.03 -1.66 3.30
CA TYR A 200 5.88 -2.56 3.24
C TYR A 200 5.65 -3.10 1.84
N PHE A 201 5.44 -4.40 1.78
CA PHE A 201 4.77 -5.04 0.65
C PHE A 201 3.26 -4.84 0.79
N ILE A 202 2.58 -4.62 -0.32
CA ILE A 202 1.14 -4.34 -0.40
C ILE A 202 0.53 -5.22 -1.48
N ASP A 203 -0.58 -5.88 -1.16
CA ASP A 203 -1.35 -6.71 -2.09
C ASP A 203 -2.86 -6.63 -1.83
N ASP A 204 -3.67 -7.04 -2.79
CA ASP A 204 -5.13 -7.19 -2.71
C ASP A 204 -5.86 -5.98 -2.12
N VAL A 205 -5.72 -4.84 -2.78
CA VAL A 205 -6.37 -3.58 -2.39
C VAL A 205 -7.84 -3.58 -2.78
N THR A 206 -8.73 -3.32 -1.83
CA THR A 206 -10.17 -3.26 -2.10
C THR A 206 -10.81 -1.98 -1.57
N VAL A 207 -11.77 -1.45 -2.34
CA VAL A 207 -12.69 -0.38 -1.95
C VAL A 207 -14.10 -0.82 -2.35
N GLU A 208 -14.92 -1.10 -1.37
CA GLU A 208 -16.25 -1.66 -1.59
C GLU A 208 -17.31 -0.89 -0.80
N PRO A 209 -18.48 -0.53 -1.40
CA PRO A 209 -19.56 0.09 -0.66
C PRO A 209 -20.11 -0.85 0.41
N VAL A 210 -20.41 -0.30 1.58
CA VAL A 210 -21.03 -1.00 2.70
C VAL A 210 -22.19 -0.19 3.26
N ASP A 211 -23.20 -0.87 3.81
CA ASP A 211 -24.37 -0.20 4.36
C ASP A 211 -24.11 0.37 5.77
N TYR A 212 -23.15 -0.21 6.50
CA TYR A 212 -22.79 0.17 7.87
C TYR A 212 -21.32 -0.18 8.16
N GLU A 213 -20.74 0.47 9.17
CA GLU A 213 -19.31 0.32 9.51
C GLU A 213 -18.93 -1.14 9.85
N SER A 214 -19.82 -1.88 10.52
CA SER A 214 -19.58 -3.30 10.81
C SER A 214 -19.61 -4.21 9.56
N GLY A 215 -20.00 -3.69 8.40
CA GLY A 215 -19.89 -4.40 7.11
C GLY A 215 -18.45 -4.55 6.62
N CYS A 216 -17.51 -3.77 7.18
CA CYS A 216 -16.09 -3.87 6.86
C CYS A 216 -15.42 -4.97 7.69
N GLN A 217 -15.77 -6.23 7.43
CA GLN A 217 -15.17 -7.38 8.08
C GLN A 217 -14.27 -8.13 7.12
N TYR A 218 -13.18 -8.69 7.64
CA TYR A 218 -12.42 -9.71 6.95
C TYR A 218 -13.07 -11.07 7.30
N SER A 219 -13.49 -11.80 6.29
CA SER A 219 -13.82 -13.22 6.43
C SER A 219 -12.66 -14.00 5.86
N PRO A 220 -11.91 -14.75 6.68
CA PRO A 220 -10.76 -15.54 6.24
C PRO A 220 -11.17 -16.65 5.28
#